data_d1faf9f0e6e0220274d4eefda862e70b
#
_entry.id   d1faf9f0e6e0220274d4eefda862e70b
#
_cell.length_a   1.000
_cell.length_b   1.000
_cell.length_c   1.000
_cell.angle_alpha   90.00
_cell.angle_beta   90.00
_cell.angle_gamma   90.00
#
_symmetry.space_group_name_H-M   'P 1'
#
loop_
_entity.id
_entity.type
_entity.pdbx_description
1 polymer ?
#
loop_
_entity_poly.entity_id
_entity_poly.type
_entity_poly.pdbx_seq_one_letter_code
_entity_poly.pdbx_strand_id
1 'polypeptide(L)'
;MRILLLLLTPLLLASCGGGFGGTSVADSPAVLNVSGWDPKERQRGGEAFSEHDVSALKRNGALGLIARSAKGPLLDGKFGDFLHSTDRQGMLLGAYHFVTMDQDPAAQADSFVARVRATARSRGISSRKILLVGDFDTASSPDRLVKFIQRVEQRTGVTPVTYLENSAKLRASLSAASPAQKSVIRRSPYWIALYGPTGTERSMGAGNLTPDELTRQYGVWDEWAMWQYGGVIWEGGRSNAKHYNTGSWRSPRYFGNMAHPMERNVFKGDVGDLQSFWDRHGWAWW
;
A
#
# COMPACT_ATOMS: atom_id res chain seq x y z
N MET A 1 -11.80 -66.16 -13.09
CA MET A 1 -12.33 -64.95 -12.50
C MET A 1 -11.28 -63.84 -12.69
N ARG A 2 -11.43 -63.07 -13.76
CA ARG A 2 -10.48 -61.97 -14.11
C ARG A 2 -11.04 -60.66 -13.57
N ILE A 3 -10.29 -60.04 -12.65
CA ILE A 3 -10.62 -58.76 -12.09
C ILE A 3 -10.05 -57.67 -13.03
N LEU A 4 -10.94 -56.86 -13.60
CA LEU A 4 -10.62 -55.72 -14.46
C LEU A 4 -10.42 -54.49 -13.56
N LEU A 5 -9.17 -54.02 -13.46
CA LEU A 5 -8.82 -52.81 -12.73
C LEU A 5 -9.06 -51.62 -13.65
N LEU A 6 -10.11 -50.84 -13.39
CA LEU A 6 -10.36 -49.55 -14.04
C LEU A 6 -9.48 -48.49 -13.39
N LEU A 7 -8.47 -48.03 -14.13
CA LEU A 7 -7.69 -46.84 -13.79
C LEU A 7 -8.50 -45.56 -14.16
N LEU A 8 -9.02 -44.89 -13.15
CA LEU A 8 -9.54 -43.54 -13.31
C LEU A 8 -8.36 -42.55 -13.37
N THR A 9 -8.08 -42.02 -14.53
CA THR A 9 -7.21 -40.86 -14.71
C THR A 9 -7.99 -39.58 -14.39
N PRO A 10 -7.52 -38.72 -13.48
CA PRO A 10 -8.14 -37.41 -13.30
C PRO A 10 -7.81 -36.51 -14.50
N LEU A 11 -8.85 -36.08 -15.17
CA LEU A 11 -8.78 -35.07 -16.24
C LEU A 11 -8.47 -33.72 -15.59
N LEU A 12 -7.23 -33.27 -15.66
CA LEU A 12 -6.83 -31.88 -15.34
C LEU A 12 -7.43 -30.96 -16.42
N LEU A 13 -8.54 -30.35 -16.11
CA LEU A 13 -9.08 -29.23 -16.89
C LEU A 13 -8.14 -28.03 -16.70
N ALA A 14 -7.17 -27.88 -17.59
CA ALA A 14 -6.44 -26.64 -17.76
C ALA A 14 -7.42 -25.60 -18.32
N SER A 15 -7.93 -24.74 -17.45
CA SER A 15 -8.69 -23.57 -17.85
C SER A 15 -7.73 -22.58 -18.51
N CYS A 16 -7.58 -22.64 -19.82
CA CYS A 16 -7.01 -21.56 -20.62
C CYS A 16 -8.06 -20.47 -20.76
N GLY A 17 -8.23 -19.68 -19.72
CA GLY A 17 -8.97 -18.42 -19.76
C GLY A 17 -8.05 -17.29 -20.21
N GLY A 18 -7.86 -17.14 -21.53
CA GLY A 18 -7.32 -15.93 -22.12
C GLY A 18 -8.37 -14.81 -22.03
N GLY A 19 -8.47 -14.18 -20.87
CA GLY A 19 -9.27 -12.97 -20.68
C GLY A 19 -8.34 -11.76 -20.55
N PHE A 20 -8.66 -10.68 -21.20
CA PHE A 20 -7.99 -9.39 -21.10
C PHE A 20 -7.84 -9.02 -19.61
N GLY A 21 -6.59 -9.03 -19.09
CA GLY A 21 -6.31 -9.13 -17.70
C GLY A 21 -6.56 -7.84 -16.90
N GLY A 22 -7.76 -7.74 -16.37
CA GLY A 22 -7.99 -6.85 -15.24
C GLY A 22 -7.60 -7.58 -13.95
N THR A 23 -6.74 -6.99 -13.12
CA THR A 23 -6.42 -7.53 -11.79
C THR A 23 -7.70 -7.62 -10.97
N SER A 24 -8.06 -8.84 -10.53
CA SER A 24 -9.19 -9.05 -9.64
C SER A 24 -8.79 -8.73 -8.21
N VAL A 25 -9.50 -7.80 -7.57
CA VAL A 25 -9.29 -7.49 -6.16
C VAL A 25 -9.52 -8.71 -5.26
N ALA A 26 -10.50 -9.57 -5.63
CA ALA A 26 -10.87 -10.74 -4.82
C ALA A 26 -9.78 -11.82 -4.81
N ASP A 27 -9.01 -11.92 -5.88
CA ASP A 27 -8.03 -12.98 -6.09
C ASP A 27 -6.58 -12.51 -5.81
N SER A 28 -6.41 -11.24 -5.49
CA SER A 28 -5.09 -10.65 -5.28
C SER A 28 -4.69 -10.61 -3.80
N PRO A 29 -3.39 -10.77 -3.49
CA PRO A 29 -2.89 -10.68 -2.11
C PRO A 29 -3.22 -9.35 -1.46
N ALA A 30 -3.86 -9.39 -0.29
CA ALA A 30 -4.31 -8.21 0.43
C ALA A 30 -3.22 -7.68 1.38
N VAL A 31 -2.92 -6.40 1.24
CA VAL A 31 -2.08 -5.63 2.16
C VAL A 31 -2.86 -4.41 2.62
N LEU A 32 -2.84 -4.11 3.92
CA LEU A 32 -3.56 -2.95 4.44
C LEU A 32 -2.60 -1.88 4.91
N ASN A 33 -3.09 -0.65 5.02
CA ASN A 33 -2.34 0.42 5.64
C ASN A 33 -3.17 1.10 6.73
N VAL A 34 -2.48 1.57 7.76
CA VAL A 34 -3.09 2.18 8.94
C VAL A 34 -2.30 3.37 9.44
N SER A 35 -2.97 4.23 10.19
CA SER A 35 -2.37 5.35 10.92
C SER A 35 -2.97 5.42 12.33
N GLY A 36 -2.43 6.28 13.17
CA GLY A 36 -3.00 6.56 14.49
C GLY A 36 -4.43 7.11 14.46
N TRP A 37 -4.94 7.46 13.29
CA TRP A 37 -6.32 7.88 13.08
C TRP A 37 -7.30 6.73 12.83
N ASP A 38 -6.80 5.51 12.70
CA ASP A 38 -7.62 4.34 12.45
C ASP A 38 -8.07 3.66 13.77
N PRO A 39 -9.25 3.09 13.77
CA PRO A 39 -10.29 3.28 12.77
C PRO A 39 -10.99 4.62 12.98
N LYS A 40 -11.14 5.39 11.92
CA LYS A 40 -11.60 6.79 11.99
C LYS A 40 -12.98 6.93 12.67
N GLU A 41 -13.90 6.00 12.43
CA GLU A 41 -15.22 6.00 13.04
C GLU A 41 -15.19 5.67 14.54
N ARG A 42 -14.40 4.68 14.93
CA ARG A 42 -14.29 4.26 16.34
C ARG A 42 -13.58 5.29 17.20
N GLN A 43 -12.57 5.97 16.65
CA GLN A 43 -11.89 7.05 17.37
C GLN A 43 -12.83 8.20 17.74
N ARG A 44 -13.85 8.46 16.94
CA ARG A 44 -14.88 9.44 17.28
C ARG A 44 -15.72 9.00 18.50
N GLY A 45 -15.87 7.70 18.69
CA GLY A 45 -16.47 7.10 19.90
C GLY A 45 -15.48 6.90 21.05
N GLY A 46 -14.24 7.40 20.91
CA GLY A 46 -13.20 7.19 21.93
C GLY A 46 -12.46 5.84 21.82
N GLU A 47 -12.77 5.02 20.83
CA GLU A 47 -12.09 3.74 20.61
C GLU A 47 -10.88 3.90 19.68
N ALA A 48 -9.86 3.08 19.89
CA ALA A 48 -8.65 3.05 19.10
C ALA A 48 -8.42 1.66 18.51
N PHE A 49 -7.70 1.61 17.39
CA PHE A 49 -7.25 0.36 16.79
C PHE A 49 -6.29 -0.36 17.75
N SER A 50 -6.52 -1.63 17.99
CA SER A 50 -5.81 -2.43 18.99
C SER A 50 -5.09 -3.62 18.35
N GLU A 51 -4.31 -4.38 19.15
CA GLU A 51 -3.74 -5.66 18.73
C GLU A 51 -4.81 -6.67 18.30
N HIS A 52 -6.00 -6.63 18.94
CA HIS A 52 -7.14 -7.46 18.55
C HIS A 52 -7.58 -7.18 17.11
N ASP A 53 -7.60 -5.91 16.71
CA ASP A 53 -7.95 -5.52 15.35
C ASP A 53 -6.89 -5.99 14.33
N VAL A 54 -5.60 -5.89 14.66
CA VAL A 54 -4.52 -6.44 13.80
C VAL A 54 -4.64 -7.95 13.66
N SER A 55 -4.96 -8.66 14.75
CA SER A 55 -5.24 -10.10 14.70
C SER A 55 -6.47 -10.41 13.85
N ALA A 56 -7.51 -9.57 13.90
CA ALA A 56 -8.69 -9.71 13.04
C ALA A 56 -8.36 -9.51 11.57
N LEU A 57 -7.50 -8.56 11.23
CA LEU A 57 -7.00 -8.40 9.85
C LEU A 57 -6.35 -9.67 9.33
N LYS A 58 -5.47 -10.28 10.13
CA LYS A 58 -4.82 -11.56 9.78
C LYS A 58 -5.84 -12.66 9.53
N ARG A 59 -6.83 -12.82 10.42
CA ARG A 59 -7.89 -13.83 10.27
C ARG A 59 -8.75 -13.61 9.02
N ASN A 60 -8.90 -12.36 8.59
CA ASN A 60 -9.60 -12.00 7.34
C ASN A 60 -8.73 -12.09 6.09
N GLY A 61 -7.51 -12.60 6.19
CA GLY A 61 -6.65 -12.88 5.04
C GLY A 61 -5.65 -11.76 4.67
N ALA A 62 -5.47 -10.75 5.52
CA ALA A 62 -4.41 -9.77 5.32
C ALA A 62 -3.02 -10.43 5.45
N LEU A 63 -2.16 -10.21 4.47
CA LEU A 63 -0.81 -10.76 4.43
C LEU A 63 0.24 -9.76 4.94
N GLY A 64 -0.05 -8.47 4.88
CA GLY A 64 0.83 -7.41 5.34
C GLY A 64 0.08 -6.21 5.90
N LEU A 65 0.77 -5.45 6.76
CA LEU A 65 0.27 -4.19 7.29
C LEU A 65 1.37 -3.13 7.21
N ILE A 66 1.04 -1.99 6.60
CA ILE A 66 1.93 -0.85 6.42
C ILE A 66 1.45 0.27 7.34
N ALA A 67 2.20 0.59 8.39
CA ALA A 67 1.80 1.54 9.42
C ALA A 67 2.47 2.91 9.22
N ARG A 68 1.74 4.00 9.47
CA ARG A 68 2.30 5.35 9.41
C ARG A 68 3.28 5.58 10.55
N SER A 69 4.50 5.99 10.20
CA SER A 69 5.50 6.39 11.19
C SER A 69 5.32 7.85 11.63
N ALA A 70 5.03 8.73 10.66
CA ALA A 70 4.85 10.16 10.88
C ALA A 70 4.15 10.83 9.69
N LYS A 71 3.67 12.07 9.91
CA LYS A 71 3.26 13.02 8.87
C LYS A 71 4.12 14.29 9.02
N GLY A 72 5.07 14.47 8.11
CA GLY A 72 6.10 15.51 8.30
C GLY A 72 6.76 15.37 9.68
N PRO A 73 6.78 16.42 10.50
CA PRO A 73 7.37 16.38 11.85
C PRO A 73 6.48 15.67 12.88
N LEU A 74 5.20 15.45 12.59
CA LEU A 74 4.23 14.90 13.54
C LEU A 74 4.35 13.38 13.61
N LEU A 75 4.88 12.89 14.71
CA LEU A 75 5.02 11.45 14.96
C LEU A 75 3.67 10.78 15.14
N ASP A 76 3.50 9.60 14.55
CA ASP A 76 2.33 8.76 14.82
C ASP A 76 2.54 7.98 16.11
N GLY A 77 1.71 8.27 17.13
CA GLY A 77 1.84 7.67 18.45
C GLY A 77 1.57 6.18 18.48
N LYS A 78 0.84 5.64 17.49
CA LYS A 78 0.48 4.22 17.42
C LYS A 78 1.41 3.38 16.54
N PHE A 79 2.36 4.00 15.86
CA PHE A 79 3.27 3.32 14.94
C PHE A 79 3.96 2.10 15.57
N GLY A 80 4.48 2.26 16.80
CA GLY A 80 5.17 1.18 17.50
C GLY A 80 4.27 0.00 17.84
N ASP A 81 3.03 0.28 18.21
CA ASP A 81 2.06 -0.76 18.54
C ASP A 81 1.61 -1.53 17.30
N PHE A 82 1.36 -0.83 16.19
CA PHE A 82 1.04 -1.47 14.92
C PHE A 82 2.17 -2.35 14.41
N LEU A 83 3.40 -1.84 14.45
CA LEU A 83 4.56 -2.60 13.96
C LEU A 83 4.77 -3.87 14.81
N HIS A 84 4.69 -3.74 16.13
CA HIS A 84 4.82 -4.87 17.05
C HIS A 84 3.69 -5.89 16.87
N SER A 85 2.44 -5.45 16.83
CA SER A 85 1.29 -6.35 16.64
C SER A 85 1.35 -7.08 15.29
N THR A 86 1.78 -6.39 14.24
CA THR A 86 1.97 -6.99 12.91
C THR A 86 3.05 -8.07 12.93
N ASP A 87 4.17 -7.82 13.61
CA ASP A 87 5.24 -8.79 13.78
C ASP A 87 4.75 -10.04 14.54
N ARG A 88 4.07 -9.86 15.65
CA ARG A 88 3.49 -10.95 16.44
C ARG A 88 2.50 -11.81 15.67
N GLN A 89 1.76 -11.23 14.72
CA GLN A 89 0.84 -11.95 13.84
C GLN A 89 1.56 -12.65 12.67
N GLY A 90 2.87 -12.52 12.53
CA GLY A 90 3.63 -13.08 11.43
C GLY A 90 3.27 -12.49 10.06
N MET A 91 2.68 -11.28 10.02
CA MET A 91 2.35 -10.57 8.80
C MET A 91 3.56 -9.80 8.25
N LEU A 92 3.57 -9.49 6.96
CA LEU A 92 4.59 -8.66 6.32
C LEU A 92 4.58 -7.25 6.91
N LEU A 93 5.76 -6.75 7.28
CA LEU A 93 5.92 -5.47 7.97
C LEU A 93 6.16 -4.35 6.97
N GLY A 94 5.43 -3.24 7.12
CA GLY A 94 5.68 -2.02 6.36
C GLY A 94 5.57 -0.78 7.23
N ALA A 95 6.27 0.25 6.82
CA ALA A 95 6.21 1.58 7.41
C ALA A 95 6.06 2.63 6.32
N TYR A 96 5.21 3.64 6.54
CA TYR A 96 5.14 4.78 5.64
C TYR A 96 5.36 6.11 6.35
N HIS A 97 5.88 7.07 5.60
CA HIS A 97 6.02 8.46 6.00
C HIS A 97 5.18 9.33 5.07
N PHE A 98 4.23 10.08 5.62
CA PHE A 98 3.47 11.06 4.86
C PHE A 98 4.35 12.31 4.66
N VAL A 99 4.84 12.50 3.43
CA VAL A 99 5.76 13.59 3.07
C VAL A 99 5.00 14.89 2.93
N THR A 100 5.32 15.89 3.73
CA THR A 100 4.69 17.21 3.72
C THR A 100 5.47 18.23 2.92
N MET A 101 4.81 19.33 2.50
CA MET A 101 5.41 20.38 1.65
C MET A 101 6.32 21.34 2.42
N ASP A 102 6.13 21.46 3.72
CA ASP A 102 6.77 22.45 4.60
C ASP A 102 8.20 22.07 5.01
N GLN A 103 8.65 20.86 4.68
CA GLN A 103 9.98 20.38 5.02
C GLN A 103 10.73 19.84 3.81
N ASP A 104 12.06 19.85 3.91
CA ASP A 104 12.92 19.22 2.90
C ASP A 104 12.69 17.71 2.84
N PRO A 105 12.50 17.12 1.65
CA PRO A 105 12.22 15.67 1.53
C PRO A 105 13.37 14.79 2.03
N ALA A 106 14.63 15.22 1.89
CA ALA A 106 15.75 14.45 2.39
C ALA A 106 15.81 14.43 3.92
N ALA A 107 15.50 15.56 4.57
CA ALA A 107 15.39 15.63 6.03
C ALA A 107 14.23 14.75 6.55
N GLN A 108 13.09 14.74 5.84
CA GLN A 108 11.98 13.84 6.17
C GLN A 108 12.37 12.37 5.99
N ALA A 109 13.12 12.02 4.96
CA ALA A 109 13.64 10.67 4.74
C ALA A 109 14.60 10.23 5.87
N ASP A 110 15.50 11.12 6.33
CA ASP A 110 16.38 10.85 7.46
C ASP A 110 15.59 10.56 8.75
N SER A 111 14.63 11.40 9.06
CA SER A 111 13.75 11.25 10.23
C SER A 111 12.94 9.96 10.16
N PHE A 112 12.42 9.64 8.98
CA PHE A 112 11.67 8.41 8.71
C PHE A 112 12.51 7.16 9.00
N VAL A 113 13.69 7.04 8.38
CA VAL A 113 14.57 5.89 8.56
C VAL A 113 15.03 5.74 10.01
N ALA A 114 15.41 6.85 10.66
CA ALA A 114 15.78 6.86 12.06
C ALA A 114 14.62 6.38 12.96
N ARG A 115 13.42 6.86 12.71
CA ARG A 115 12.21 6.49 13.47
C ARG A 115 11.87 5.00 13.31
N VAL A 116 11.88 4.47 12.09
CA VAL A 116 11.62 3.04 11.85
C VAL A 116 12.62 2.18 12.59
N ARG A 117 13.93 2.49 12.47
CA ARG A 117 14.99 1.74 13.15
C ARG A 117 14.85 1.78 14.69
N ALA A 118 14.64 2.96 15.26
CA ALA A 118 14.49 3.12 16.70
C ALA A 118 13.26 2.36 17.21
N THR A 119 12.14 2.41 16.50
CA THR A 119 10.91 1.71 16.87
C THR A 119 11.08 0.20 16.76
N ALA A 120 11.64 -0.31 15.68
CA ALA A 120 11.87 -1.74 15.50
C ALA A 120 12.77 -2.30 16.62
N ARG A 121 13.84 -1.57 16.95
CA ARG A 121 14.74 -1.93 18.07
C ARG A 121 14.01 -1.93 19.41
N SER A 122 13.29 -0.89 19.74
CA SER A 122 12.59 -0.75 21.03
C SER A 122 11.45 -1.75 21.21
N ARG A 123 10.87 -2.26 20.11
CA ARG A 123 9.81 -3.26 20.11
C ARG A 123 10.32 -4.70 19.98
N GLY A 124 11.64 -4.90 19.96
CA GLY A 124 12.25 -6.24 19.88
C GLY A 124 12.02 -6.95 18.55
N ILE A 125 11.67 -6.21 17.50
CA ILE A 125 11.52 -6.79 16.16
C ILE A 125 12.92 -7.17 15.67
N SER A 126 13.12 -8.41 15.32
CA SER A 126 14.43 -8.92 14.88
C SER A 126 14.28 -9.75 13.61
N SER A 127 15.31 -9.70 12.77
CA SER A 127 15.42 -10.57 11.57
C SER A 127 14.24 -10.50 10.60
N ARG A 128 13.46 -9.41 10.61
CA ARG A 128 12.35 -9.19 9.69
C ARG A 128 12.50 -7.89 8.94
N LYS A 129 12.42 -7.99 7.61
CA LYS A 129 12.48 -6.85 6.72
C LYS A 129 11.23 -5.98 6.84
N ILE A 130 11.42 -4.67 6.77
CA ILE A 130 10.36 -3.67 6.82
C ILE A 130 10.30 -2.95 5.48
N LEU A 131 9.18 -3.02 4.77
CA LEU A 131 8.97 -2.26 3.54
C LEU A 131 8.88 -0.76 3.88
N LEU A 132 9.67 0.06 3.24
CA LEU A 132 9.66 1.51 3.43
C LEU A 132 8.85 2.18 2.34
N VAL A 133 7.95 3.09 2.71
CA VAL A 133 7.07 3.80 1.78
C VAL A 133 7.14 5.31 1.97
N GLY A 134 7.34 6.05 0.90
CA GLY A 134 7.10 7.50 0.85
C GLY A 134 5.68 7.76 0.33
N ASP A 135 4.87 8.42 1.15
CA ASP A 135 3.52 8.84 0.81
C ASP A 135 3.52 10.31 0.38
N PHE A 136 3.26 10.55 -0.90
CA PHE A 136 3.30 11.86 -1.53
C PHE A 136 1.91 12.36 -1.93
N ASP A 137 0.90 12.05 -1.16
CA ASP A 137 -0.48 12.45 -1.43
C ASP A 137 -0.64 13.97 -1.62
N THR A 138 0.15 14.78 -0.92
CA THR A 138 0.08 16.24 -1.01
C THR A 138 1.38 16.91 -1.46
N ALA A 139 2.50 16.23 -1.44
CA ALA A 139 3.83 16.79 -1.64
C ALA A 139 4.49 16.32 -2.94
N SER A 140 3.76 16.41 -4.04
CA SER A 140 4.09 15.74 -5.29
C SER A 140 4.79 16.67 -6.29
N SER A 141 6.07 16.43 -6.49
CA SER A 141 6.83 16.94 -7.65
C SER A 141 7.99 15.98 -7.94
N PRO A 142 8.49 15.91 -9.19
CA PRO A 142 9.61 15.04 -9.54
C PRO A 142 10.85 15.26 -8.65
N ASP A 143 11.19 16.51 -8.35
CA ASP A 143 12.34 16.84 -7.50
C ASP A 143 12.17 16.33 -6.07
N ARG A 144 10.98 16.45 -5.51
CA ARG A 144 10.70 15.99 -4.15
C ARG A 144 10.75 14.47 -4.04
N LEU A 145 10.17 13.78 -5.03
CA LEU A 145 10.26 12.32 -5.12
C LEU A 145 11.72 11.88 -5.20
N VAL A 146 12.47 12.44 -6.14
CA VAL A 146 13.89 12.11 -6.34
C VAL A 146 14.71 12.29 -5.06
N LYS A 147 14.58 13.44 -4.39
CA LYS A 147 15.31 13.74 -3.15
C LYS A 147 14.98 12.72 -2.04
N PHE A 148 13.70 12.41 -1.84
CA PHE A 148 13.29 11.46 -0.82
C PHE A 148 13.79 10.03 -1.14
N ILE A 149 13.55 9.56 -2.36
CA ILE A 149 13.95 8.21 -2.81
C ILE A 149 15.46 8.04 -2.65
N GLN A 150 16.25 8.94 -3.21
CA GLN A 150 17.71 8.86 -3.13
C GLN A 150 18.21 8.90 -1.68
N ARG A 151 17.57 9.71 -0.82
CA ARG A 151 17.98 9.78 0.57
C ARG A 151 17.67 8.51 1.34
N VAL A 152 16.52 7.88 1.12
CA VAL A 152 16.21 6.57 1.70
C VAL A 152 17.20 5.51 1.19
N GLU A 153 17.48 5.47 -0.12
CA GLU A 153 18.49 4.56 -0.70
C GLU A 153 19.86 4.73 -0.04
N GLN A 154 20.34 5.98 0.12
CA GLN A 154 21.61 6.27 0.79
C GLN A 154 21.67 5.79 2.23
N ARG A 155 20.56 5.87 2.95
CA ARG A 155 20.48 5.51 4.37
C ARG A 155 20.28 4.03 4.64
N THR A 156 19.72 3.30 3.69
CA THR A 156 19.21 1.93 3.92
C THR A 156 19.73 0.89 2.93
N GLY A 157 20.19 1.32 1.77
CA GLY A 157 20.56 0.44 0.65
C GLY A 157 19.36 -0.14 -0.10
N VAL A 158 18.12 0.24 0.26
CA VAL A 158 16.90 -0.20 -0.46
C VAL A 158 16.14 0.98 -1.03
N THR A 159 15.52 0.78 -2.18
CA THR A 159 14.63 1.77 -2.78
C THR A 159 13.25 1.68 -2.12
N PRO A 160 12.72 2.79 -1.57
CA PRO A 160 11.39 2.79 -0.97
C PRO A 160 10.30 2.62 -2.03
N VAL A 161 9.12 2.20 -1.63
CA VAL A 161 7.91 2.27 -2.44
C VAL A 161 7.42 3.71 -2.49
N THR A 162 6.91 4.16 -3.62
CA THR A 162 6.29 5.48 -3.80
C THR A 162 4.77 5.33 -3.90
N TYR A 163 4.05 5.87 -2.90
CA TYR A 163 2.60 6.05 -2.94
C TYR A 163 2.28 7.45 -3.45
N LEU A 164 1.37 7.56 -4.42
CA LEU A 164 0.95 8.83 -5.02
C LEU A 164 -0.57 8.91 -5.12
N GLU A 165 -1.07 10.14 -4.94
CA GLU A 165 -2.36 10.54 -5.51
C GLU A 165 -2.35 10.37 -7.04
N ASN A 166 -3.51 10.46 -7.68
CA ASN A 166 -3.58 10.32 -9.13
C ASN A 166 -4.20 11.53 -9.85
N SER A 167 -3.95 12.74 -9.37
CA SER A 167 -4.43 13.96 -10.01
C SER A 167 -3.84 14.17 -11.41
N ALA A 168 -4.62 14.79 -12.29
CA ALA A 168 -4.15 15.13 -13.64
C ALA A 168 -2.91 16.03 -13.61
N LYS A 169 -2.82 16.93 -12.62
CA LYS A 169 -1.67 17.81 -12.41
C LYS A 169 -0.40 17.01 -12.13
N LEU A 170 -0.48 16.01 -11.25
CA LEU A 170 0.67 15.17 -10.91
C LEU A 170 1.10 14.33 -12.11
N ARG A 171 0.15 13.71 -12.83
CA ARG A 171 0.47 12.95 -14.04
C ARG A 171 1.21 13.81 -15.06
N ALA A 172 0.73 15.02 -15.34
CA ALA A 172 1.40 15.95 -16.25
C ALA A 172 2.80 16.32 -15.76
N SER A 173 2.96 16.59 -14.47
CA SER A 173 4.26 16.95 -13.87
C SER A 173 5.29 15.80 -14.00
N LEU A 174 4.89 14.57 -13.70
CA LEU A 174 5.78 13.40 -13.82
C LEU A 174 6.05 13.03 -15.28
N SER A 175 5.05 13.15 -16.14
CA SER A 175 5.24 12.94 -17.58
C SER A 175 6.25 13.91 -18.19
N ALA A 176 6.31 15.15 -17.69
CA ALA A 176 7.23 16.18 -18.12
C ALA A 176 8.61 16.13 -17.40
N ALA A 177 8.80 15.22 -16.45
CA ALA A 177 10.05 15.09 -15.72
C ALA A 177 11.23 14.72 -16.66
N SER A 178 12.43 15.16 -16.31
CA SER A 178 13.64 14.84 -17.08
C SER A 178 13.93 13.35 -17.10
N PRO A 179 14.67 12.83 -18.10
CA PRO A 179 15.08 11.43 -18.14
C PRO A 179 15.83 10.97 -16.88
N ALA A 180 16.65 11.84 -16.29
CA ALA A 180 17.38 11.54 -15.06
C ALA A 180 16.43 11.38 -13.87
N GLN A 181 15.45 12.28 -13.71
CA GLN A 181 14.43 12.17 -12.67
C GLN A 181 13.57 10.91 -12.83
N LYS A 182 13.11 10.65 -14.07
CA LYS A 182 12.33 9.43 -14.38
C LYS A 182 13.14 8.17 -14.08
N SER A 183 14.43 8.14 -14.35
CA SER A 183 15.30 7.01 -14.04
C SER A 183 15.35 6.71 -12.53
N VAL A 184 15.43 7.74 -11.69
CA VAL A 184 15.39 7.57 -10.23
C VAL A 184 14.02 7.09 -9.77
N ILE A 185 12.95 7.77 -10.21
CA ILE A 185 11.59 7.49 -9.76
C ILE A 185 11.13 6.09 -10.20
N ARG A 186 11.51 5.65 -11.40
CA ARG A 186 11.16 4.32 -11.95
C ARG A 186 11.68 3.15 -11.10
N ARG A 187 12.81 3.32 -10.41
CA ARG A 187 13.34 2.27 -9.51
C ARG A 187 12.47 2.04 -8.29
N SER A 188 11.72 3.06 -7.88
CA SER A 188 10.79 3.00 -6.76
C SER A 188 9.49 2.32 -7.20
N PRO A 189 9.12 1.17 -6.65
CA PRO A 189 7.86 0.52 -7.00
C PRO A 189 6.68 1.45 -6.75
N TYR A 190 5.71 1.44 -7.66
CA TYR A 190 4.59 2.35 -7.60
C TYR A 190 3.39 1.74 -6.85
N TRP A 191 2.91 2.45 -5.84
CA TRP A 191 1.67 2.15 -5.14
C TRP A 191 0.62 3.20 -5.53
N ILE A 192 -0.34 2.76 -6.36
CA ILE A 192 -1.37 3.64 -6.92
C ILE A 192 -2.56 3.80 -5.97
N ALA A 193 -3.03 5.04 -5.81
CA ALA A 193 -4.30 5.36 -5.18
C ALA A 193 -5.38 5.54 -6.26
N LEU A 194 -6.31 4.60 -6.37
CA LEU A 194 -7.43 4.67 -7.31
C LEU A 194 -8.66 4.03 -6.69
N TYR A 195 -9.51 4.85 -6.09
CA TYR A 195 -10.75 4.41 -5.46
C TYR A 195 -11.87 4.38 -6.49
N GLY A 196 -12.43 3.21 -6.73
CA GLY A 196 -13.51 3.01 -7.67
C GLY A 196 -13.12 3.30 -9.13
N PRO A 197 -13.71 2.59 -10.09
CA PRO A 197 -13.35 2.73 -11.49
C PRO A 197 -14.03 3.90 -12.17
N THR A 198 -15.12 4.39 -11.61
CA THR A 198 -16.04 5.27 -12.33
C THR A 198 -15.89 6.73 -11.99
N GLY A 199 -15.00 7.09 -11.05
CA GLY A 199 -14.85 8.48 -10.64
C GLY A 199 -16.12 9.11 -10.03
N THR A 200 -17.19 8.31 -9.80
CA THR A 200 -18.37 8.78 -9.08
C THR A 200 -18.06 9.15 -7.66
N GLU A 201 -16.96 8.66 -7.17
CA GLU A 201 -16.30 9.06 -5.95
C GLU A 201 -15.09 9.84 -6.29
N ARG A 202 -15.18 11.01 -6.78
CA ARG A 202 -14.01 11.86 -6.94
C ARG A 202 -12.71 11.05 -6.90
N SER A 203 -12.62 10.03 -7.75
CA SER A 203 -11.43 9.19 -7.86
C SER A 203 -10.31 10.04 -8.41
N MET A 204 -10.11 11.13 -7.75
CA MET A 204 -9.03 12.09 -7.95
C MET A 204 -8.74 12.41 -9.43
N GLY A 205 -9.82 12.48 -10.24
CA GLY A 205 -9.73 12.85 -11.66
C GLY A 205 -9.29 11.75 -12.62
N ALA A 206 -9.30 10.49 -12.19
CA ALA A 206 -8.93 9.37 -13.07
C ALA A 206 -10.04 8.92 -14.04
N GLY A 207 -11.29 9.35 -13.83
CA GLY A 207 -12.41 8.92 -14.65
C GLY A 207 -12.62 7.41 -14.62
N ASN A 208 -12.74 6.79 -15.80
CA ASN A 208 -12.93 5.33 -15.95
C ASN A 208 -11.63 4.56 -16.20
N LEU A 209 -10.46 5.16 -15.92
CA LEU A 209 -9.18 4.51 -16.16
C LEU A 209 -8.96 3.33 -15.21
N THR A 210 -8.42 2.26 -15.74
CA THR A 210 -7.90 1.15 -14.95
C THR A 210 -6.58 1.52 -14.28
N PRO A 211 -6.15 0.79 -13.23
CA PRO A 211 -4.83 1.01 -12.63
C PRO A 211 -3.68 0.95 -13.64
N ASP A 212 -3.74 0.04 -14.61
CA ASP A 212 -2.71 -0.10 -15.64
C ASP A 212 -2.69 1.08 -16.61
N GLU A 213 -3.87 1.54 -17.06
CA GLU A 213 -3.97 2.72 -17.94
C GLU A 213 -3.49 3.98 -17.23
N LEU A 214 -3.86 4.15 -15.97
CA LEU A 214 -3.45 5.29 -15.17
C LEU A 214 -1.94 5.30 -14.95
N THR A 215 -1.35 4.15 -14.63
CA THR A 215 0.10 4.01 -14.44
C THR A 215 0.87 4.42 -15.69
N ARG A 216 0.42 3.98 -16.87
CA ARG A 216 1.06 4.37 -18.14
C ARG A 216 1.01 5.88 -18.42
N GLN A 217 -0.02 6.57 -17.95
CA GLN A 217 -0.14 8.03 -18.14
C GLN A 217 0.94 8.84 -17.42
N TYR A 218 1.60 8.29 -16.39
CA TYR A 218 2.73 8.97 -15.75
C TYR A 218 3.98 9.00 -16.64
N GLY A 219 4.12 8.05 -17.59
CA GLY A 219 5.30 7.94 -18.43
C GLY A 219 6.59 7.68 -17.65
N VAL A 220 6.47 7.06 -16.47
CA VAL A 220 7.56 6.71 -15.56
C VAL A 220 7.60 5.21 -15.33
N TRP A 221 6.51 4.63 -14.86
CA TRP A 221 6.39 3.20 -14.59
C TRP A 221 5.67 2.47 -15.70
N ASP A 222 6.07 1.25 -15.99
CA ASP A 222 5.42 0.36 -16.93
C ASP A 222 4.25 -0.39 -16.23
N GLU A 223 4.38 -0.58 -14.91
CA GLU A 223 3.39 -1.26 -14.08
C GLU A 223 3.35 -0.69 -12.66
N TRP A 224 2.26 -0.96 -11.96
CA TRP A 224 2.10 -0.70 -10.54
C TRP A 224 2.45 -1.96 -9.72
N ALA A 225 2.90 -1.80 -8.48
CA ALA A 225 3.18 -2.90 -7.55
C ALA A 225 2.02 -3.14 -6.59
N MET A 226 1.43 -2.06 -6.06
CA MET A 226 0.27 -2.12 -5.19
C MET A 226 -0.81 -1.14 -5.65
N TRP A 227 -2.06 -1.49 -5.39
CA TRP A 227 -3.22 -0.68 -5.69
C TRP A 227 -4.11 -0.50 -4.47
N GLN A 228 -4.22 0.74 -3.98
CA GLN A 228 -5.20 1.12 -2.99
C GLN A 228 -6.54 1.36 -3.68
N TYR A 229 -7.43 0.39 -3.55
CA TYR A 229 -8.72 0.36 -4.24
C TYR A 229 -9.89 0.88 -3.41
N GLY A 230 -9.65 1.15 -2.14
CA GLY A 230 -10.64 1.71 -1.24
C GLY A 230 -10.02 2.19 0.07
N GLY A 231 -10.68 3.14 0.69
CA GLY A 231 -10.19 3.75 1.92
C GLY A 231 -11.22 4.59 2.62
N VAL A 232 -10.77 5.34 3.61
CA VAL A 232 -11.58 6.25 4.40
C VAL A 232 -11.33 7.68 3.95
N ILE A 233 -12.32 8.29 3.33
CA ILE A 233 -12.25 9.68 2.89
C ILE A 233 -12.74 10.61 3.99
N TRP A 234 -11.94 11.62 4.33
CA TRP A 234 -12.32 12.68 5.23
C TRP A 234 -12.84 13.89 4.46
N GLU A 235 -14.11 14.22 4.65
CA GLU A 235 -14.69 15.46 4.16
C GLU A 235 -15.11 16.34 5.34
N GLY A 236 -14.61 17.55 5.39
CA GLY A 236 -14.94 18.54 6.43
C GLY A 236 -14.72 18.04 7.87
N GLY A 237 -13.65 17.26 8.08
CA GLY A 237 -13.33 16.69 9.39
C GLY A 237 -14.26 15.53 9.83
N ARG A 238 -15.06 15.01 8.90
CA ARG A 238 -15.92 13.84 9.13
C ARG A 238 -15.56 12.74 8.16
N SER A 239 -15.49 11.47 8.62
CA SER A 239 -15.39 10.36 7.68
C SER A 239 -16.69 10.31 6.88
N ASN A 240 -16.57 10.36 5.56
CA ASN A 240 -17.75 10.29 4.72
C ASN A 240 -18.00 8.84 4.33
N ALA A 241 -18.80 8.17 5.14
CA ALA A 241 -19.18 6.78 4.94
C ALA A 241 -19.86 6.51 3.58
N LYS A 242 -20.38 7.54 2.92
CA LYS A 242 -21.07 7.42 1.63
C LYS A 242 -20.10 7.16 0.46
N HIS A 243 -18.83 7.44 0.64
CA HIS A 243 -17.81 7.33 -0.41
C HIS A 243 -16.98 6.06 -0.40
N TYR A 244 -17.37 5.08 0.43
CA TYR A 244 -16.66 3.81 0.43
C TYR A 244 -17.21 2.86 -0.62
N ASN A 245 -16.42 2.61 -1.65
CA ASN A 245 -16.61 1.53 -2.60
C ASN A 245 -17.99 1.42 -3.18
N THR A 246 -18.51 2.51 -3.62
CA THR A 246 -19.79 2.52 -4.30
C THR A 246 -19.62 2.30 -5.80
N GLY A 247 -18.41 2.26 -6.29
CA GLY A 247 -18.14 2.12 -7.71
C GLY A 247 -18.47 0.74 -8.29
N SER A 248 -18.28 0.58 -9.59
CA SER A 248 -18.51 -0.65 -10.35
C SER A 248 -17.65 -1.85 -9.90
N TRP A 249 -16.65 -1.63 -9.10
CA TRP A 249 -15.83 -2.66 -8.48
C TRP A 249 -16.54 -3.45 -7.40
N ARG A 250 -17.67 -2.97 -6.91
CA ARG A 250 -18.45 -3.62 -5.85
C ARG A 250 -17.59 -4.11 -4.67
N SER A 251 -16.48 -3.44 -4.45
CA SER A 251 -15.61 -3.77 -3.32
C SER A 251 -16.34 -3.48 -2.02
N PRO A 252 -16.38 -4.41 -1.08
CA PRO A 252 -17.01 -4.15 0.20
C PRO A 252 -16.27 -3.03 0.92
N ARG A 253 -17.01 -2.19 1.61
CA ARG A 253 -16.51 -1.10 2.44
C ARG A 253 -15.54 -1.60 3.52
N TYR A 254 -15.80 -2.79 4.03
CA TYR A 254 -15.06 -3.43 5.09
C TYR A 254 -14.11 -4.49 4.52
N PHE A 255 -13.00 -4.70 5.16
CA PHE A 255 -12.12 -5.80 4.85
C PHE A 255 -12.60 -7.06 5.59
N GLY A 256 -13.12 -8.03 4.83
CA GLY A 256 -13.73 -9.23 5.43
C GLY A 256 -14.79 -8.87 6.48
N ASN A 257 -14.69 -9.46 7.65
CA ASN A 257 -15.61 -9.25 8.77
C ASN A 257 -15.14 -8.18 9.77
N MET A 258 -14.31 -7.23 9.33
CA MET A 258 -13.91 -6.12 10.19
C MET A 258 -15.08 -5.26 10.59
N ALA A 259 -15.09 -4.78 11.84
CA ALA A 259 -16.19 -3.99 12.38
C ALA A 259 -16.24 -2.55 11.86
N HIS A 260 -15.24 -2.10 11.11
CA HIS A 260 -15.12 -0.73 10.61
C HIS A 260 -14.39 -0.70 9.26
N PRO A 261 -14.58 0.37 8.48
CA PRO A 261 -13.92 0.51 7.20
C PRO A 261 -12.40 0.63 7.34
N MET A 262 -11.68 0.10 6.36
CA MET A 262 -10.22 0.09 6.29
C MET A 262 -9.73 0.63 4.96
N GLU A 263 -8.53 1.19 4.97
CA GLU A 263 -7.76 1.40 3.75
C GLU A 263 -7.24 0.07 3.25
N ARG A 264 -7.59 -0.27 2.00
CA ARG A 264 -7.40 -1.62 1.45
C ARG A 264 -6.62 -1.57 0.17
N ASN A 265 -5.64 -2.45 0.10
CA ASN A 265 -4.77 -2.55 -1.06
C ASN A 265 -4.63 -4.01 -1.47
N VAL A 266 -4.36 -4.19 -2.75
CA VAL A 266 -3.92 -5.46 -3.31
C VAL A 266 -2.55 -5.32 -3.93
N PHE A 267 -1.81 -6.41 -3.93
CA PHE A 267 -0.54 -6.54 -4.62
C PHE A 267 -0.74 -7.12 -6.01
N LYS A 268 0.05 -6.68 -6.98
CA LYS A 268 0.04 -7.20 -8.36
C LYS A 268 0.87 -8.47 -8.45
N GLY A 269 0.21 -9.61 -8.45
CA GLY A 269 0.84 -10.93 -8.48
C GLY A 269 0.20 -11.87 -7.48
N ASP A 270 0.81 -13.00 -7.25
CA ASP A 270 0.38 -14.00 -6.27
C ASP A 270 1.06 -13.81 -4.90
N VAL A 271 0.79 -14.71 -3.96
CA VAL A 271 1.37 -14.67 -2.61
C VAL A 271 2.89 -14.87 -2.62
N GLY A 272 3.41 -15.70 -3.53
CA GLY A 272 4.85 -15.91 -3.71
C GLY A 272 5.53 -14.67 -4.27
N ASP A 273 4.89 -14.00 -5.21
CA ASP A 273 5.35 -12.72 -5.77
C ASP A 273 5.37 -11.63 -4.69
N LEU A 274 4.33 -11.56 -3.86
CA LEU A 274 4.28 -10.63 -2.72
C LEU A 274 5.43 -10.87 -1.74
N GLN A 275 5.70 -12.12 -1.38
CA GLN A 275 6.81 -12.46 -0.49
C GLN A 275 8.16 -12.07 -1.13
N SER A 276 8.36 -12.41 -2.39
CA SER A 276 9.56 -12.07 -3.15
C SER A 276 9.76 -10.55 -3.27
N PHE A 277 8.67 -9.80 -3.39
CA PHE A 277 8.69 -8.35 -3.39
C PHE A 277 9.18 -7.79 -2.04
N TRP A 278 8.64 -8.29 -0.92
CA TRP A 278 9.11 -7.90 0.41
C TRP A 278 10.56 -8.28 0.67
N ASP A 279 10.99 -9.44 0.18
CA ASP A 279 12.38 -9.89 0.31
C ASP A 279 13.35 -9.01 -0.49
N ARG A 280 12.92 -8.47 -1.61
CA ARG A 280 13.72 -7.59 -2.48
C ARG A 280 13.75 -6.15 -2.01
N HIS A 281 12.60 -5.60 -1.65
CA HIS A 281 12.41 -4.18 -1.36
C HIS A 281 12.35 -3.86 0.14
N GLY A 282 12.18 -4.84 0.99
CA GLY A 282 12.18 -4.65 2.44
C GLY A 282 13.57 -4.40 2.99
N TRP A 283 13.67 -3.43 3.89
CA TRP A 283 14.91 -3.05 4.56
C TRP A 283 15.25 -4.00 5.70
N ALA A 284 16.47 -4.56 5.65
CA ALA A 284 17.10 -5.27 6.76
C ALA A 284 17.76 -4.23 7.69
N TRP A 285 17.00 -3.77 8.65
CA TRP A 285 17.34 -2.61 9.48
C TRP A 285 18.33 -2.90 10.64
N TRP A 286 18.59 -4.18 10.96
CA TRP A 286 19.51 -4.67 12.02
C TRP A 286 20.98 -4.56 11.65
#